data_24240fe7e6518bdb0579a14eb6ce3365
#
_entry.id   24240fe7e6518bdb0579a14eb6ce3365
#
_cell.length_a   1.000
_cell.length_b   1.000
_cell.length_c   1.000
_cell.angle_alpha   90.00
_cell.angle_beta   90.00
_cell.angle_gamma   90.00
#
_symmetry.space_group_name_H-M   'P 1'
#
loop_
_entity.id
_entity.type
_entity.pdbx_description
1 polymer ?
#
loop_
_entity_poly.entity_id
_entity_poly.type
_entity_poly.pdbx_seq_one_letter_code
_entity_poly.pdbx_strand_id
1 'polypeptide(L)'
;MTDRKQKLIDRCECMSLLTIKASYHWSLIKFILSIPVILINSILCILNSLDDNNNSLNLKLPNVVINGISVLIMSVTQNLKAAEKTEIFKNASNSFLLLTHEIESYEEIDNEKINILQEKYDSIISGLPFEEIPTKIKMEIATNFKHAGKAIPVQINGGSIVANNNIVLQNV
;
A
#
# COMPACT_ATOMS: atom_id res chain seq x y z
N MET A 1 -33.08 -5.43 -8.58
CA MET A 1 -32.00 -6.41 -8.40
C MET A 1 -30.67 -5.92 -8.97
N THR A 2 -30.68 -5.32 -10.13
CA THR A 2 -29.51 -4.73 -10.81
C THR A 2 -28.69 -3.74 -9.95
N ASP A 3 -29.36 -2.95 -9.09
CA ASP A 3 -28.70 -1.92 -8.25
C ASP A 3 -27.77 -2.52 -7.17
N ARG A 4 -28.09 -3.65 -6.53
CA ARG A 4 -27.22 -4.30 -5.54
C ARG A 4 -25.96 -4.90 -6.16
N LYS A 5 -26.14 -5.57 -7.33
CA LYS A 5 -25.02 -6.11 -8.10
C LYS A 5 -24.05 -5.00 -8.49
N GLN A 6 -24.57 -3.91 -9.08
CA GLN A 6 -23.76 -2.78 -9.51
C GLN A 6 -23.01 -2.12 -8.34
N LYS A 7 -23.68 -1.92 -7.21
CA LYS A 7 -23.02 -1.38 -6.01
C LYS A 7 -21.90 -2.24 -5.49
N LEU A 8 -22.01 -3.57 -5.57
CA LEU A 8 -20.95 -4.48 -5.15
C LEU A 8 -19.77 -4.42 -6.12
N ILE A 9 -20.03 -4.37 -7.43
CA ILE A 9 -19.01 -4.16 -8.47
C ILE A 9 -18.26 -2.86 -8.20
N ASP A 10 -18.96 -1.75 -8.06
CA ASP A 10 -18.37 -0.43 -7.80
C ASP A 10 -17.46 -0.45 -6.57
N ARG A 11 -17.89 -1.13 -5.48
CA ARG A 11 -17.10 -1.26 -4.27
C ARG A 11 -15.85 -2.10 -4.48
N CYS A 12 -15.94 -3.21 -5.22
CA CYS A 12 -14.80 -4.05 -5.56
C CYS A 12 -13.78 -3.29 -6.42
N GLU A 13 -14.23 -2.58 -7.46
CA GLU A 13 -13.38 -1.74 -8.29
C GLU A 13 -12.68 -0.63 -7.47
N CYS A 14 -13.44 0.04 -6.59
CA CYS A 14 -12.92 1.07 -5.71
C CYS A 14 -11.80 0.52 -4.81
N MET A 15 -12.03 -0.66 -4.21
CA MET A 15 -11.07 -1.32 -3.33
C MET A 15 -9.86 -1.84 -4.09
N SER A 16 -10.05 -2.41 -5.27
CA SER A 16 -8.95 -2.83 -6.14
C SER A 16 -8.04 -1.66 -6.49
N LEU A 17 -8.62 -0.53 -6.91
CA LEU A 17 -7.85 0.67 -7.24
C LEU A 17 -7.15 1.30 -6.01
N LEU A 18 -7.79 1.27 -4.84
CA LEU A 18 -7.21 1.75 -3.60
C LEU A 18 -6.00 0.91 -3.20
N THR A 19 -6.15 -0.41 -3.21
CA THR A 19 -5.11 -1.33 -2.77
C THR A 19 -3.93 -1.38 -3.75
N ILE A 20 -4.15 -1.29 -5.07
CA ILE A 20 -3.04 -1.21 -6.02
C ILE A 20 -2.24 0.10 -5.86
N LYS A 21 -2.89 1.24 -5.62
CA LYS A 21 -2.19 2.50 -5.33
C LYS A 21 -1.43 2.45 -4.02
N ALA A 22 -1.99 1.80 -2.99
CA ALA A 22 -1.29 1.57 -1.73
C ALA A 22 -0.06 0.67 -1.93
N SER A 23 -0.17 -0.38 -2.73
CA SER A 23 0.96 -1.25 -3.10
C SER A 23 2.08 -0.45 -3.79
N TYR A 24 1.76 0.40 -4.75
CA TYR A 24 2.76 1.27 -5.40
C TYR A 24 3.44 2.22 -4.41
N HIS A 25 2.69 2.80 -3.49
CA HIS A 25 3.25 3.67 -2.45
C HIS A 25 4.27 2.92 -1.57
N TRP A 26 3.92 1.74 -1.08
CA TRP A 26 4.82 0.93 -0.26
C TRP A 26 6.00 0.37 -1.05
N SER A 27 5.80 0.05 -2.33
CA SER A 27 6.88 -0.33 -3.26
C SER A 27 7.90 0.81 -3.43
N LEU A 28 7.42 2.05 -3.56
CA LEU A 28 8.31 3.22 -3.65
C LEU A 28 9.12 3.40 -2.38
N ILE A 29 8.51 3.28 -1.20
CA ILE A 29 9.21 3.34 0.09
C ILE A 29 10.28 2.26 0.17
N LYS A 30 9.95 1.01 -0.22
CA LYS A 30 10.91 -0.09 -0.30
C LYS A 30 12.12 0.28 -1.17
N PHE A 31 11.88 0.84 -2.35
CA PHE A 31 12.94 1.26 -3.27
C PHE A 31 13.83 2.35 -2.66
N ILE A 32 13.23 3.40 -2.11
CA ILE A 32 13.96 4.53 -1.49
C ILE A 32 14.87 4.04 -0.35
N LEU A 33 14.43 3.03 0.41
CA LEU A 33 15.23 2.49 1.52
C LEU A 33 16.29 1.48 1.04
N SER A 34 16.02 0.73 -0.03
CA SER A 34 16.93 -0.32 -0.51
C SER A 34 18.11 0.23 -1.31
N ILE A 35 17.90 1.26 -2.12
CA ILE A 35 18.95 1.83 -3.00
C ILE A 35 20.16 2.35 -2.19
N PRO A 36 19.99 3.16 -1.11
CA PRO A 36 21.14 3.59 -0.31
C PRO A 36 21.95 2.43 0.27
N VAL A 37 21.28 1.37 0.75
CA VAL A 37 21.96 0.21 1.32
C VAL A 37 22.82 -0.49 0.28
N ILE A 38 22.32 -0.67 -0.94
CA ILE A 38 23.07 -1.29 -2.03
C ILE A 38 24.30 -0.43 -2.39
N LEU A 39 24.12 0.88 -2.51
CA LEU A 39 25.22 1.81 -2.82
C LEU A 39 26.29 1.80 -1.73
N ILE A 40 25.89 1.88 -0.46
CA ILE A 40 26.79 1.84 0.68
C ILE A 40 27.60 0.54 0.70
N ASN A 41 26.94 -0.60 0.53
CA ASN A 41 27.61 -1.91 0.50
C ASN A 41 28.58 -2.03 -0.67
N SER A 42 28.26 -1.46 -1.84
CA SER A 42 29.15 -1.43 -2.99
C SER A 42 30.40 -0.58 -2.73
N ILE A 43 30.25 0.58 -2.11
CA ILE A 43 31.36 1.47 -1.73
C ILE A 43 32.26 0.77 -0.70
N LEU A 44 31.68 0.13 0.32
CA LEU A 44 32.42 -0.62 1.33
C LEU A 44 33.23 -1.77 0.70
N CYS A 45 32.66 -2.48 -0.26
CA CYS A 45 33.37 -3.53 -0.99
C CYS A 45 34.62 -2.98 -1.71
N ILE A 46 34.50 -1.84 -2.38
CA ILE A 46 35.61 -1.18 -3.06
C ILE A 46 36.68 -0.71 -2.06
N LEU A 47 36.28 -0.04 -0.98
CA LEU A 47 37.19 0.44 0.04
C LEU A 47 37.97 -0.70 0.71
N ASN A 48 37.31 -1.80 1.04
CA ASN A 48 37.96 -2.98 1.61
C ASN A 48 38.93 -3.65 0.62
N SER A 49 38.64 -3.59 -0.67
CA SER A 49 39.58 -4.13 -1.69
C SER A 49 40.85 -3.29 -1.86
N LEU A 50 40.76 -2.00 -1.52
CA LEU A 50 41.93 -1.09 -1.60
C LEU A 50 42.82 -1.13 -0.36
N ASP A 51 42.29 -1.55 0.80
CA ASP A 51 43.01 -1.58 2.08
C ASP A 51 44.07 -2.70 2.15
N ASP A 52 44.02 -3.68 1.25
CA ASP A 52 44.93 -4.85 1.22
C ASP A 52 46.33 -4.54 0.67
N ASN A 53 46.58 -3.32 0.16
CA ASN A 53 47.82 -2.93 -0.51
C ASN A 53 48.70 -1.95 0.28
N ASN A 54 49.07 -2.24 1.55
CA ASN A 54 50.13 -1.56 2.32
C ASN A 54 50.17 0.00 2.31
N ASN A 55 49.13 0.67 1.86
CA ASN A 55 49.04 2.12 1.90
C ASN A 55 48.28 2.56 3.13
N SER A 56 48.94 3.38 3.96
CA SER A 56 48.57 3.93 5.26
C SER A 56 47.30 4.83 5.29
N LEU A 57 46.32 4.56 4.44
CA LEU A 57 45.04 5.20 4.54
C LEU A 57 44.29 4.59 5.73
N ASN A 58 44.09 5.37 6.76
CA ASN A 58 43.41 4.93 7.97
C ASN A 58 41.88 4.83 7.71
N LEU A 59 41.48 3.83 6.88
CA LEU A 59 40.08 3.62 6.45
C LEU A 59 39.20 3.00 7.54
N LYS A 60 39.76 2.67 8.72
CA LYS A 60 39.00 2.04 9.81
C LYS A 60 37.84 2.91 10.29
N LEU A 61 38.06 4.21 10.48
CA LEU A 61 37.03 5.11 10.97
C LEU A 61 35.88 5.33 9.96
N PRO A 62 36.15 5.62 8.66
CA PRO A 62 35.11 5.66 7.65
C PRO A 62 34.30 4.37 7.54
N ASN A 63 34.95 3.22 7.57
CA ASN A 63 34.27 1.92 7.50
C ASN A 63 33.31 1.70 8.68
N VAL A 64 33.69 2.05 9.90
CA VAL A 64 32.82 1.92 11.08
C VAL A 64 31.59 2.82 10.96
N VAL A 65 31.77 4.08 10.54
CA VAL A 65 30.67 5.03 10.37
C VAL A 65 29.69 4.56 9.27
N ILE A 66 30.20 4.15 8.13
CA ILE A 66 29.40 3.71 7.00
C ILE A 66 28.62 2.42 7.36
N ASN A 67 29.27 1.47 8.04
CA ASN A 67 28.59 0.27 8.54
C ASN A 67 27.47 0.60 9.54
N GLY A 68 27.73 1.55 10.45
CA GLY A 68 26.72 2.03 11.40
C GLY A 68 25.47 2.60 10.68
N ILE A 69 25.66 3.43 9.67
CA ILE A 69 24.58 3.97 8.86
C ILE A 69 23.81 2.85 8.13
N SER A 70 24.52 1.87 7.55
CA SER A 70 23.89 0.73 6.91
C SER A 70 22.98 -0.06 7.86
N VAL A 71 23.46 -0.33 9.07
CA VAL A 71 22.69 -1.03 10.10
C VAL A 71 21.44 -0.25 10.49
N LEU A 72 21.53 1.08 10.64
CA LEU A 72 20.36 1.92 10.93
C LEU A 72 19.32 1.85 9.82
N ILE A 73 19.73 1.99 8.55
CA ILE A 73 18.82 1.90 7.41
C ILE A 73 18.17 0.52 7.34
N MET A 74 18.94 -0.56 7.54
CA MET A 74 18.41 -1.93 7.59
C MET A 74 17.37 -2.09 8.70
N SER A 75 17.65 -1.58 9.90
CA SER A 75 16.73 -1.63 11.03
C SER A 75 15.40 -0.91 10.72
N VAL A 76 15.47 0.28 10.12
CA VAL A 76 14.27 1.00 9.68
C VAL A 76 13.51 0.22 8.62
N THR A 77 14.21 -0.37 7.65
CA THR A 77 13.58 -1.17 6.58
C THR A 77 12.85 -2.39 7.11
N GLN A 78 13.45 -3.08 8.08
CA GLN A 78 12.83 -4.24 8.75
C GLN A 78 11.60 -3.86 9.55
N ASN A 79 11.66 -2.75 10.30
CA ASN A 79 10.54 -2.27 11.10
C ASN A 79 9.35 -1.80 10.26
N LEU A 80 9.61 -1.15 9.12
CA LEU A 80 8.55 -0.67 8.23
C LEU A 80 7.83 -1.79 7.47
N LYS A 81 8.46 -2.95 7.29
CA LYS A 81 7.91 -4.11 6.56
C LYS A 81 7.33 -3.72 5.18
N ALA A 82 7.96 -2.76 4.50
CA ALA A 82 7.44 -2.19 3.26
C ALA A 82 7.24 -3.25 2.16
N ALA A 83 8.08 -4.30 2.10
CA ALA A 83 7.94 -5.40 1.16
C ALA A 83 6.69 -6.24 1.43
N GLU A 84 6.45 -6.59 2.70
CA GLU A 84 5.27 -7.35 3.14
C GLU A 84 3.97 -6.58 2.84
N LYS A 85 3.94 -5.29 3.18
CA LYS A 85 2.82 -4.40 2.89
C LYS A 85 2.53 -4.27 1.39
N THR A 86 3.58 -4.13 0.57
CA THR A 86 3.45 -4.11 -0.89
C THR A 86 2.72 -5.37 -1.39
N GLU A 87 3.11 -6.54 -0.87
CA GLU A 87 2.54 -7.81 -1.28
C GLU A 87 1.09 -7.98 -0.79
N ILE A 88 0.81 -7.65 0.47
CA ILE A 88 -0.56 -7.69 1.03
C ILE A 88 -1.50 -6.85 0.17
N PHE A 89 -1.16 -5.59 -0.12
CA PHE A 89 -2.01 -4.72 -0.91
C PHE A 89 -2.13 -5.17 -2.37
N LYS A 90 -1.07 -5.70 -2.97
CA LYS A 90 -1.13 -6.25 -4.33
C LYS A 90 -2.03 -7.48 -4.42
N ASN A 91 -1.91 -8.39 -3.48
CA ASN A 91 -2.74 -9.60 -3.43
C ASN A 91 -4.21 -9.25 -3.20
N ALA A 92 -4.48 -8.30 -2.31
CA ALA A 92 -5.84 -7.80 -2.10
C ALA A 92 -6.43 -7.16 -3.36
N SER A 93 -5.65 -6.35 -4.10
CA SER A 93 -6.11 -5.77 -5.37
C SER A 93 -6.51 -6.85 -6.37
N ASN A 94 -5.69 -7.89 -6.51
CA ASN A 94 -5.99 -9.02 -7.38
C ASN A 94 -7.25 -9.77 -6.92
N SER A 95 -7.42 -9.96 -5.61
CA SER A 95 -8.61 -10.63 -5.06
C SER A 95 -9.89 -9.84 -5.33
N PHE A 96 -9.87 -8.52 -5.20
CA PHE A 96 -11.01 -7.66 -5.55
C PHE A 96 -11.29 -7.69 -7.06
N LEU A 97 -10.27 -7.70 -7.90
CA LEU A 97 -10.42 -7.79 -9.35
C LEU A 97 -11.06 -9.13 -9.75
N LEU A 98 -10.58 -10.24 -9.18
CA LEU A 98 -11.17 -11.56 -9.41
C LEU A 98 -12.63 -11.64 -8.94
N LEU A 99 -12.93 -11.03 -7.79
CA LEU A 99 -14.30 -10.95 -7.29
C LEU A 99 -15.19 -10.10 -8.22
N THR A 100 -14.68 -9.01 -8.78
CA THR A 100 -15.41 -8.21 -9.78
C THR A 100 -15.75 -9.07 -10.99
N HIS A 101 -14.79 -9.78 -11.55
CA HIS A 101 -15.04 -10.67 -12.70
C HIS A 101 -16.00 -11.80 -12.37
N GLU A 102 -15.93 -12.38 -11.15
CA GLU A 102 -16.88 -13.38 -10.69
C GLU A 102 -18.31 -12.79 -10.67
N ILE A 103 -18.50 -11.58 -10.14
CA ILE A 103 -19.81 -10.91 -10.10
C ILE A 103 -20.32 -10.60 -11.50
N GLU A 104 -19.45 -10.13 -12.41
CA GLU A 104 -19.81 -9.79 -13.78
C GLU A 104 -20.23 -11.01 -14.60
N SER A 105 -19.62 -12.18 -14.35
CA SER A 105 -19.90 -13.43 -15.07
C SER A 105 -21.33 -13.95 -14.91
N TYR A 106 -22.05 -13.49 -13.90
CA TYR A 106 -23.44 -13.87 -13.68
C TYR A 106 -24.38 -12.90 -14.40
N GLU A 107 -25.19 -13.38 -15.36
CA GLU A 107 -26.24 -12.56 -15.98
C GLU A 107 -27.32 -12.17 -14.98
N GLU A 108 -27.81 -13.17 -14.21
CA GLU A 108 -28.77 -12.97 -13.12
C GLU A 108 -28.19 -13.51 -11.81
N ILE A 109 -28.32 -12.75 -10.75
CA ILE A 109 -27.84 -13.13 -9.41
C ILE A 109 -29.03 -13.12 -8.46
N ASP A 110 -29.26 -14.21 -7.75
CA ASP A 110 -30.22 -14.27 -6.66
C ASP A 110 -29.68 -13.62 -5.37
N ASN A 111 -30.57 -13.41 -4.39
CA ASN A 111 -30.17 -12.76 -3.15
C ASN A 111 -29.20 -13.60 -2.31
N GLU A 112 -29.30 -14.92 -2.37
CA GLU A 112 -28.41 -15.82 -1.63
C GLU A 112 -26.98 -15.69 -2.17
N LYS A 113 -26.83 -15.70 -3.48
CA LYS A 113 -25.53 -15.55 -4.13
C LYS A 113 -24.89 -14.18 -3.92
N ILE A 114 -25.70 -13.11 -3.92
CA ILE A 114 -25.22 -11.77 -3.56
C ILE A 114 -24.66 -11.75 -2.14
N ASN A 115 -25.31 -12.42 -1.19
CA ASN A 115 -24.83 -12.50 0.19
C ASN A 115 -23.48 -13.23 0.28
N ILE A 116 -23.33 -14.36 -0.43
CA ILE A 116 -22.05 -15.10 -0.49
C ILE A 116 -20.93 -14.22 -1.07
N LEU A 117 -21.21 -13.49 -2.14
CA LEU A 117 -20.23 -12.58 -2.75
C LEU A 117 -19.88 -11.41 -1.84
N GLN A 118 -20.86 -10.89 -1.07
CA GLN A 118 -20.63 -9.90 -0.05
C GLN A 118 -19.75 -10.41 1.10
N GLU A 119 -19.97 -11.66 1.56
CA GLU A 119 -19.11 -12.29 2.57
C GLU A 119 -17.67 -12.46 2.08
N LYS A 120 -17.46 -12.83 0.82
CA LYS A 120 -16.12 -12.86 0.21
C LYS A 120 -15.48 -11.48 0.22
N TYR A 121 -16.22 -10.44 -0.17
CA TYR A 121 -15.76 -9.06 -0.14
C TYR A 121 -15.34 -8.63 1.27
N ASP A 122 -16.19 -8.90 2.27
CA ASP A 122 -15.94 -8.55 3.68
C ASP A 122 -14.73 -9.33 4.25
N SER A 123 -14.56 -10.58 3.83
CA SER A 123 -13.39 -11.40 4.19
C SER A 123 -12.07 -10.80 3.66
N ILE A 124 -12.05 -10.32 2.41
CA ILE A 124 -10.85 -9.66 1.86
C ILE A 124 -10.56 -8.36 2.64
N ILE A 125 -11.60 -7.58 2.93
CA ILE A 125 -11.47 -6.33 3.69
C ILE A 125 -10.92 -6.56 5.09
N SER A 126 -11.39 -7.58 5.80
CA SER A 126 -10.98 -7.87 7.18
C SER A 126 -9.47 -8.15 7.30
N GLY A 127 -8.85 -8.64 6.24
CA GLY A 127 -7.40 -8.88 6.19
C GLY A 127 -6.55 -7.66 5.82
N LEU A 128 -7.16 -6.48 5.57
CA LEU A 128 -6.44 -5.31 5.10
C LEU A 128 -6.04 -4.36 6.24
N PRO A 129 -4.76 -3.95 6.33
CA PRO A 129 -4.32 -2.91 7.23
C PRO A 129 -4.67 -1.51 6.70
N PHE A 130 -5.94 -1.13 6.79
CA PHE A 130 -6.45 0.16 6.27
C PHE A 130 -5.73 1.39 6.81
N GLU A 131 -5.24 1.32 8.03
CA GLU A 131 -4.53 2.42 8.70
C GLU A 131 -3.22 2.76 7.99
N GLU A 132 -2.63 1.78 7.34
CA GLU A 132 -1.36 1.90 6.62
C GLU A 132 -1.52 2.47 5.19
N ILE A 133 -2.75 2.64 4.72
CA ILE A 133 -3.02 3.32 3.45
C ILE A 133 -3.00 4.83 3.68
N PRO A 134 -2.15 5.59 2.97
CA PRO A 134 -2.08 7.04 3.11
C PRO A 134 -3.43 7.72 2.89
N THR A 135 -3.80 8.64 3.78
CA THR A 135 -5.06 9.38 3.72
C THR A 135 -5.25 10.09 2.37
N LYS A 136 -4.17 10.60 1.78
CA LYS A 136 -4.20 11.23 0.46
C LYS A 136 -4.73 10.28 -0.62
N ILE A 137 -4.30 9.02 -0.61
CA ILE A 137 -4.76 8.01 -1.58
C ILE A 137 -6.24 7.69 -1.35
N LYS A 138 -6.66 7.52 -0.09
CA LYS A 138 -8.07 7.29 0.26
C LYS A 138 -8.96 8.42 -0.24
N MET A 139 -8.57 9.67 0.02
CA MET A 139 -9.33 10.86 -0.40
C MET A 139 -9.40 10.99 -1.92
N GLU A 140 -8.29 10.78 -2.62
CA GLU A 140 -8.25 10.83 -4.08
C GLU A 140 -9.22 9.82 -4.71
N ILE A 141 -9.18 8.57 -4.26
CA ILE A 141 -10.06 7.51 -4.76
C ILE A 141 -11.52 7.81 -4.43
N ALA A 142 -11.82 8.19 -3.18
CA ALA A 142 -13.19 8.55 -2.77
C ALA A 142 -13.75 9.68 -3.63
N THR A 143 -12.95 10.72 -3.90
CA THR A 143 -13.36 11.86 -4.72
C THR A 143 -13.64 11.44 -6.16
N ASN A 144 -12.77 10.65 -6.77
CA ASN A 144 -12.93 10.17 -8.14
C ASN A 144 -14.19 9.32 -8.30
N PHE A 145 -14.45 8.39 -7.38
CA PHE A 145 -15.64 7.54 -7.41
C PHE A 145 -16.93 8.34 -7.15
N LYS A 146 -16.87 9.31 -6.25
CA LYS A 146 -18.00 10.23 -6.00
C LYS A 146 -18.35 11.05 -7.25
N HIS A 147 -17.35 11.60 -7.95
CA HIS A 147 -17.57 12.34 -9.19
C HIS A 147 -18.13 11.45 -10.31
N ALA A 148 -17.75 10.17 -10.33
CA ALA A 148 -18.29 9.21 -11.30
C ALA A 148 -19.69 8.66 -10.91
N GLY A 149 -20.27 9.08 -9.78
CA GLY A 149 -21.57 8.59 -9.30
C GLY A 149 -21.55 7.12 -8.87
N LYS A 150 -20.37 6.55 -8.61
CA LYS A 150 -20.18 5.15 -8.22
C LYS A 150 -20.29 4.98 -6.70
N ALA A 151 -20.68 3.76 -6.26
CA ALA A 151 -20.77 3.44 -4.86
C ALA A 151 -19.37 3.37 -4.20
N ILE A 152 -19.22 4.04 -3.06
CA ILE A 152 -17.97 4.09 -2.30
C ILE A 152 -18.09 3.18 -1.07
N PRO A 153 -17.05 2.36 -0.76
CA PRO A 153 -17.00 1.59 0.47
C PRO A 153 -17.05 2.47 1.73
N VAL A 154 -17.76 2.01 2.76
CA VAL A 154 -17.93 2.75 4.03
C VAL A 154 -16.57 3.04 4.70
N GLN A 155 -15.61 2.13 4.57
CA GLN A 155 -14.27 2.22 5.13
C GLN A 155 -13.48 3.43 4.59
N ILE A 156 -13.78 3.87 3.37
CA ILE A 156 -13.13 5.03 2.75
C ILE A 156 -13.95 6.29 3.02
N ASN A 157 -15.28 6.17 3.06
CA ASN A 157 -16.20 7.30 3.25
C ASN A 157 -16.09 7.91 4.66
N GLY A 158 -15.82 7.09 5.68
CA GLY A 158 -15.56 7.53 7.05
C GLY A 158 -14.35 8.46 7.20
N GLY A 159 -13.30 8.26 6.39
CA GLY A 159 -12.11 9.13 6.37
C GLY A 159 -12.40 10.53 5.82
N SER A 160 -13.33 10.67 4.89
CA SER A 160 -13.71 11.98 4.33
C SER A 160 -14.56 12.80 5.27
N ILE A 161 -15.36 12.17 6.15
CA ILE A 161 -16.17 12.85 7.16
C ILE A 161 -15.26 13.47 8.24
N VAL A 162 -14.24 12.75 8.69
CA VAL A 162 -13.27 13.24 9.69
C VAL A 162 -12.44 14.41 9.13
N ALA A 163 -12.01 14.35 7.86
CA ALA A 163 -11.29 15.43 7.23
C ALA A 163 -12.13 16.71 7.06
N ASN A 164 -13.44 16.59 6.73
CA ASN A 164 -14.33 17.73 6.63
C ASN A 164 -14.61 18.38 8.00
N ASN A 165 -14.73 17.59 9.07
CA ASN A 165 -14.95 18.13 10.42
C ASN A 165 -13.71 18.89 10.93
N ASN A 166 -12.51 18.47 10.58
CA ASN A 166 -11.27 19.16 10.95
C ASN A 166 -11.10 20.50 10.20
N ILE A 167 -11.62 20.63 8.99
CA ILE A 167 -11.59 21.89 8.23
C ILE A 167 -12.60 22.90 8.83
N VAL A 168 -13.73 22.43 9.32
CA VAL A 168 -14.74 23.30 9.97
C VAL A 168 -14.27 23.84 11.32
N LEU A 169 -13.44 23.08 12.05
CA LEU A 169 -12.90 23.51 13.35
C LEU A 169 -11.68 24.46 13.25
N GLN A 170 -11.07 24.61 12.06
CA GLN A 170 -9.98 25.57 11.84
C GLN A 170 -10.46 26.95 11.39
N ASN A 171 -11.76 27.12 11.12
CA ASN A 171 -12.36 28.38 10.67
C ASN A 171 -13.30 29.04 11.72
N VAL A 172 -13.17 28.66 13.00
CA VAL A 172 -13.79 29.27 14.17
C VAL A 172 -12.68 29.74 15.11
#